data_93c36eda7cec3be8ab944920f8936e72
#
_entry.id   93c36eda7cec3be8ab944920f8936e72
#
_cell.length_a   1.000
_cell.length_b   1.000
_cell.length_c   1.000
_cell.angle_alpha   90.00
_cell.angle_beta   90.00
_cell.angle_gamma   90.00
#
_symmetry.space_group_name_H-M   'P 1'
#
loop_
_entity.id
_entity.type
_entity.pdbx_description
1 polymer ?
#
loop_
_entity_poly.entity_id
_entity_poly.type
_entity_poly.pdbx_seq_one_letter_code
_entity_poly.pdbx_strand_id
1 'polypeptide(L)'
;SLLDDDRDHIWHPYSSTNSDVPVFAVTSASGVYLTLEDGRQLLDGMSSWWCAIHGYNVPELNSAIKHQLEDMAHVMFGGLTHAPAVKLCNKLVEITPEKLETVFLADSGSVSVEIAMKMAIQYWQAKHQPEKQKFISLKNGYHGDTLGAMSVCDPVTGMHSLFSDVL
;
A
#
# COMPACT_ATOMS: atom_id res chain seq x y z
N SER A 1 0.92 -27.93 -12.73
CA SER A 1 1.91 -26.87 -13.09
C SER A 1 1.67 -25.64 -12.24
N LEU A 2 2.62 -24.69 -12.25
CA LEU A 2 2.45 -23.42 -11.52
C LEU A 2 1.12 -22.74 -11.84
N LEU A 3 0.75 -22.63 -13.11
CA LEU A 3 -0.50 -22.00 -13.55
C LEU A 3 -1.75 -22.84 -13.23
N ASP A 4 -1.63 -24.16 -13.11
CA ASP A 4 -2.75 -25.00 -12.65
C ASP A 4 -3.00 -24.76 -11.15
N ASP A 5 -1.94 -24.76 -10.34
CA ASP A 5 -2.03 -24.50 -8.90
C ASP A 5 -2.53 -23.08 -8.62
N ASP A 6 -2.10 -22.10 -9.44
CA ASP A 6 -2.58 -20.71 -9.38
C ASP A 6 -4.09 -20.65 -9.63
N ARG A 7 -4.55 -21.23 -10.74
CA ARG A 7 -5.98 -21.26 -11.10
C ARG A 7 -6.83 -21.95 -10.04
N ASP A 8 -6.34 -23.02 -9.44
CA ASP A 8 -7.10 -23.83 -8.52
C ASP A 8 -7.14 -23.25 -7.09
N HIS A 9 -6.17 -22.40 -6.72
CA HIS A 9 -5.98 -21.97 -5.33
C HIS A 9 -5.79 -20.47 -5.12
N ILE A 10 -5.62 -19.65 -6.18
CA ILE A 10 -5.40 -18.20 -6.03
C ILE A 10 -6.57 -17.40 -6.61
N TRP A 11 -7.13 -16.54 -5.79
CA TRP A 11 -8.11 -15.55 -6.24
C TRP A 11 -7.43 -14.21 -6.50
N HIS A 12 -7.27 -13.86 -7.75
CA HIS A 12 -6.64 -12.60 -8.16
C HIS A 12 -7.52 -11.38 -7.85
N PRO A 13 -6.92 -10.25 -7.42
CA PRO A 13 -7.65 -9.00 -7.19
C PRO A 13 -8.44 -8.55 -8.42
N TYR A 14 -9.59 -7.93 -8.20
CA TYR A 14 -10.47 -7.38 -9.25
C TYR A 14 -10.94 -8.41 -10.28
N SER A 15 -10.98 -9.66 -9.91
CA SER A 15 -11.47 -10.75 -10.78
C SER A 15 -12.48 -11.65 -10.06
N SER A 16 -13.20 -12.45 -10.81
CA SER A 16 -13.98 -13.58 -10.30
C SER A 16 -13.09 -14.82 -10.20
N THR A 17 -13.37 -15.73 -9.28
CA THR A 17 -12.71 -17.05 -9.21
C THR A 17 -12.88 -17.90 -10.47
N ASN A 18 -13.91 -17.59 -11.30
CA ASN A 18 -14.16 -18.22 -12.61
C ASN A 18 -13.76 -17.28 -13.75
N SER A 19 -12.80 -16.40 -13.56
CA SER A 19 -12.37 -15.44 -14.57
C SER A 19 -11.56 -16.12 -15.68
N ASP A 20 -11.88 -15.77 -16.94
CA ASP A 20 -11.12 -16.18 -18.12
C ASP A 20 -9.94 -15.23 -18.43
N VAL A 21 -9.66 -14.27 -17.55
CA VAL A 21 -8.53 -13.36 -17.72
C VAL A 21 -7.23 -14.17 -17.63
N PRO A 22 -6.35 -14.11 -18.64
CA PRO A 22 -5.13 -14.88 -18.64
C PRO A 22 -4.17 -14.43 -17.55
N VAL A 23 -3.59 -15.40 -16.84
CA VAL A 23 -2.53 -15.20 -15.85
C VAL A 23 -1.19 -15.62 -16.47
N PHE A 24 -0.13 -14.88 -16.20
CA PHE A 24 1.19 -15.11 -16.75
C PHE A 24 2.20 -15.40 -15.63
N ALA A 25 2.88 -16.53 -15.74
CA ALA A 25 3.94 -16.90 -14.80
C ALA A 25 5.20 -16.05 -15.02
N VAL A 26 5.56 -15.23 -14.05
CA VAL A 26 6.79 -14.41 -14.06
C VAL A 26 7.88 -15.17 -13.33
N THR A 27 9.04 -15.35 -13.97
CA THR A 27 10.20 -16.05 -13.41
C THR A 27 11.30 -15.10 -12.94
N SER A 28 11.40 -13.92 -13.53
CA SER A 28 12.38 -12.89 -13.14
C SER A 28 11.94 -11.51 -13.61
N ALA A 29 12.60 -10.48 -13.06
CA ALA A 29 12.38 -9.10 -13.47
C ALA A 29 13.68 -8.32 -13.38
N SER A 30 13.90 -7.37 -14.32
CA SER A 30 15.07 -6.47 -14.31
C SER A 30 14.77 -5.18 -15.06
N GLY A 31 15.23 -4.05 -14.53
CA GLY A 31 14.92 -2.74 -15.09
C GLY A 31 13.39 -2.53 -15.15
N VAL A 32 12.84 -2.39 -16.35
CA VAL A 32 11.39 -2.22 -16.57
C VAL A 32 10.72 -3.46 -17.17
N TYR A 33 11.43 -4.58 -17.23
CA TYR A 33 10.95 -5.80 -17.89
C TYR A 33 10.69 -6.93 -16.89
N LEU A 34 9.56 -7.63 -17.14
CA LEU A 34 9.22 -8.91 -16.53
C LEU A 34 9.57 -10.02 -17.53
N THR A 35 10.20 -11.10 -17.08
CA THR A 35 10.46 -12.29 -17.90
C THR A 35 9.49 -13.38 -17.51
N LEU A 36 8.74 -13.89 -18.48
CA LEU A 36 7.78 -14.97 -18.29
C LEU A 36 8.46 -16.34 -18.37
N GLU A 37 7.77 -17.37 -17.88
CA GLU A 37 8.23 -18.76 -17.90
C GLU A 37 8.51 -19.25 -19.32
N ASP A 38 7.78 -18.76 -20.32
CA ASP A 38 7.96 -19.09 -21.75
C ASP A 38 9.08 -18.26 -22.43
N GLY A 39 9.80 -17.43 -21.67
CA GLY A 39 10.91 -16.60 -22.15
C GLY A 39 10.50 -15.24 -22.74
N ARG A 40 9.22 -14.97 -22.90
CA ARG A 40 8.78 -13.63 -23.33
C ARG A 40 9.13 -12.57 -22.31
N GLN A 41 9.41 -11.37 -22.77
CA GLN A 41 9.60 -10.20 -21.93
C GLN A 41 8.44 -9.22 -22.09
N LEU A 42 7.88 -8.81 -20.97
CA LEU A 42 6.84 -7.80 -20.90
C LEU A 42 7.42 -6.51 -20.31
N LEU A 43 7.15 -5.38 -20.97
CA LEU A 43 7.40 -4.06 -20.39
C LEU A 43 6.31 -3.76 -19.37
N ASP A 44 6.71 -3.52 -18.12
CA ASP A 44 5.78 -3.19 -17.05
C ASP A 44 5.52 -1.67 -16.99
N GLY A 45 4.54 -1.21 -17.75
CA GLY A 45 4.10 0.18 -17.74
C GLY A 45 3.32 0.60 -16.48
N MET A 46 2.96 -0.36 -15.63
CA MET A 46 2.24 -0.11 -14.37
C MET A 46 3.17 -0.05 -13.15
N SER A 47 4.48 -0.37 -13.33
CA SER A 47 5.46 -0.44 -12.24
C SER A 47 4.95 -1.26 -11.03
N SER A 48 4.35 -2.43 -11.29
CA SER A 48 3.70 -3.30 -10.28
C SER A 48 2.80 -2.51 -9.32
N TRP A 49 1.83 -1.79 -9.87
CA TRP A 49 0.96 -0.88 -9.11
C TRP A 49 1.74 0.13 -8.27
N TRP A 50 2.69 0.80 -8.94
CA TRP A 50 3.54 1.88 -8.38
C TRP A 50 4.56 1.45 -7.33
N CYS A 51 4.74 0.14 -7.10
CA CYS A 51 5.72 -0.36 -6.12
C CYS A 51 7.14 -0.39 -6.67
N ALA A 52 7.32 -0.57 -7.99
CA ALA A 52 8.63 -0.69 -8.65
C ALA A 52 9.08 0.65 -9.29
N ILE A 53 9.01 1.76 -8.57
CA ILE A 53 9.32 3.11 -9.08
C ILE A 53 10.76 3.28 -9.56
N HIS A 54 11.70 2.49 -9.07
CA HIS A 54 13.12 2.47 -9.49
C HIS A 54 13.40 1.34 -10.47
N GLY A 55 12.39 0.60 -10.91
CA GLY A 55 12.53 -0.62 -11.66
C GLY A 55 12.80 -1.84 -10.78
N TYR A 56 12.97 -2.97 -11.44
CA TYR A 56 13.18 -4.27 -10.81
C TYR A 56 14.67 -4.58 -10.64
N ASN A 57 14.97 -5.33 -9.60
CA ASN A 57 16.29 -5.90 -9.33
C ASN A 57 17.39 -4.83 -9.27
N VAL A 58 17.10 -3.70 -8.63
CA VAL A 58 18.04 -2.59 -8.41
C VAL A 58 19.13 -3.04 -7.44
N PRO A 59 20.42 -3.04 -7.83
CA PRO A 59 21.49 -3.61 -7.01
C PRO A 59 21.63 -2.97 -5.62
N GLU A 60 21.47 -1.65 -5.54
CA GLU A 60 21.58 -0.89 -4.29
C GLU A 60 20.47 -1.28 -3.30
N LEU A 61 19.22 -1.42 -3.77
CA LEU A 61 18.09 -1.84 -2.95
C LEU A 61 18.27 -3.29 -2.50
N ASN A 62 18.65 -4.18 -3.41
CA ASN A 62 18.90 -5.58 -3.09
C ASN A 62 20.04 -5.74 -2.06
N SER A 63 21.11 -4.96 -2.20
CA SER A 63 22.23 -4.97 -1.26
C SER A 63 21.80 -4.49 0.13
N ALA A 64 21.02 -3.41 0.20
CA ALA A 64 20.51 -2.89 1.46
C ALA A 64 19.61 -3.90 2.20
N ILE A 65 18.72 -4.59 1.45
CA ILE A 65 17.84 -5.63 2.04
C ILE A 65 18.68 -6.82 2.53
N LYS A 66 19.63 -7.32 1.73
CA LYS A 66 20.51 -8.42 2.13
C LYS A 66 21.29 -8.10 3.40
N HIS A 67 21.86 -6.90 3.47
CA HIS A 67 22.60 -6.46 4.66
C HIS A 67 21.71 -6.37 5.90
N GLN A 68 20.49 -5.83 5.76
CA GLN A 68 19.56 -5.74 6.87
C GLN A 68 19.11 -7.14 7.37
N LEU A 69 18.98 -8.12 6.47
CA LEU A 69 18.63 -9.49 6.85
C LEU A 69 19.73 -10.20 7.69
N GLU A 70 20.99 -9.79 7.56
CA GLU A 70 22.11 -10.29 8.39
C GLU A 70 21.91 -9.89 9.86
N ASP A 71 21.32 -8.72 10.12
CA ASP A 71 21.02 -8.24 11.48
C ASP A 71 19.66 -8.74 11.97
N MET A 72 18.59 -8.41 11.25
CA MET A 72 17.23 -8.83 11.59
C MET A 72 16.26 -8.58 10.42
N ALA A 73 15.36 -9.53 10.18
CA ALA A 73 14.27 -9.41 9.21
C ALA A 73 13.12 -8.54 9.73
N HIS A 74 12.78 -8.68 11.01
CA HIS A 74 11.67 -8.00 11.64
C HIS A 74 11.83 -7.90 13.16
N VAL A 75 11.33 -6.80 13.73
CA VAL A 75 11.09 -6.66 15.16
C VAL A 75 9.81 -5.83 15.36
N MET A 76 9.00 -6.15 16.35
CA MET A 76 7.79 -5.39 16.68
C MET A 76 8.14 -3.94 17.07
N PHE A 77 7.25 -3.00 16.76
CA PHE A 77 7.45 -1.58 17.04
C PHE A 77 6.79 -1.10 18.37
N GLY A 78 6.19 -2.02 19.10
CA GLY A 78 5.61 -1.75 20.43
C GLY A 78 6.67 -1.73 21.53
N GLY A 79 7.17 -0.55 21.84
CA GLY A 79 8.23 -0.34 22.84
C GLY A 79 9.65 -0.67 22.37
N LEU A 80 9.82 -1.10 21.12
CA LEU A 80 11.12 -1.34 20.48
C LEU A 80 11.29 -0.43 19.27
N THR A 81 12.52 -0.25 18.82
CA THR A 81 12.87 0.55 17.64
C THR A 81 14.08 -0.05 16.93
N HIS A 82 14.35 0.42 15.71
CA HIS A 82 15.51 0.00 14.91
C HIS A 82 15.97 1.09 13.94
N ALA A 83 17.24 1.05 13.57
CA ALA A 83 17.88 2.08 12.77
C ALA A 83 17.20 2.40 11.42
N PRO A 84 16.73 1.43 10.61
CA PRO A 84 16.03 1.74 9.37
C PRO A 84 14.78 2.60 9.57
N ALA A 85 13.94 2.30 10.56
CA ALA A 85 12.74 3.08 10.84
C ALA A 85 13.08 4.51 11.27
N VAL A 86 14.05 4.68 12.18
CA VAL A 86 14.49 6.01 12.65
C VAL A 86 15.03 6.84 11.48
N LYS A 87 15.87 6.27 10.63
CA LYS A 87 16.41 6.96 9.44
C LYS A 87 15.31 7.37 8.47
N LEU A 88 14.34 6.49 8.21
CA LEU A 88 13.19 6.80 7.36
C LEU A 88 12.36 7.94 7.95
N CYS A 89 11.99 7.86 9.23
CA CYS A 89 11.19 8.89 9.90
C CYS A 89 11.89 10.25 9.91
N ASN A 90 13.19 10.30 10.22
CA ASN A 90 13.98 11.53 10.15
C ASN A 90 13.96 12.13 8.73
N LYS A 91 14.10 11.29 7.70
CA LYS A 91 14.07 11.77 6.32
C LYS A 91 12.68 12.28 5.93
N LEU A 92 11.62 11.62 6.37
CA LEU A 92 10.25 12.10 6.13
C LEU A 92 9.99 13.45 6.79
N VAL A 93 10.41 13.65 8.04
CA VAL A 93 10.28 14.94 8.74
C VAL A 93 11.08 16.03 8.02
N GLU A 94 12.28 15.73 7.53
CA GLU A 94 13.12 16.69 6.79
C GLU A 94 12.46 17.18 5.48
N ILE A 95 11.76 16.32 4.76
CA ILE A 95 11.18 16.63 3.43
C ILE A 95 9.71 17.04 3.45
N THR A 96 9.07 16.99 4.61
CA THR A 96 7.66 17.39 4.79
C THR A 96 7.55 18.81 5.39
N PRO A 97 6.35 19.44 5.35
CA PRO A 97 6.17 20.76 5.94
C PRO A 97 6.59 20.82 7.42
N GLU A 98 7.20 21.93 7.84
CA GLU A 98 7.83 22.17 9.13
C GLU A 98 7.00 21.77 10.37
N LYS A 99 5.67 21.77 10.27
CA LYS A 99 4.78 21.38 11.38
C LYS A 99 4.51 19.88 11.50
N LEU A 100 5.02 19.08 10.57
CA LEU A 100 4.90 17.62 10.58
C LEU A 100 6.16 17.01 11.20
N GLU A 101 6.20 16.95 12.54
CA GLU A 101 7.39 16.61 13.32
C GLU A 101 7.47 15.14 13.72
N THR A 102 6.40 14.37 13.53
CA THR A 102 6.34 12.95 13.94
C THR A 102 5.70 12.10 12.86
N VAL A 103 6.16 10.86 12.77
CA VAL A 103 5.71 9.90 11.76
C VAL A 103 5.07 8.69 12.44
N PHE A 104 3.89 8.31 11.98
CA PHE A 104 3.25 7.05 12.33
C PHE A 104 3.37 6.09 11.13
N LEU A 105 4.06 4.97 11.31
CA LEU A 105 4.23 3.95 10.27
C LEU A 105 3.02 3.01 10.23
N ALA A 106 2.55 2.70 9.03
CA ALA A 106 1.40 1.82 8.80
C ALA A 106 1.64 0.91 7.60
N ASP A 107 0.83 -0.15 7.49
CA ASP A 107 1.07 -1.26 6.55
C ASP A 107 0.72 -0.90 5.09
N SER A 108 -0.18 0.04 4.87
CA SER A 108 -0.62 0.46 3.54
C SER A 108 -1.17 1.89 3.54
N GLY A 109 -1.38 2.46 2.35
CA GLY A 109 -2.03 3.76 2.18
C GLY A 109 -3.46 3.76 2.76
N SER A 110 -4.24 2.70 2.52
CA SER A 110 -5.59 2.55 3.08
C SER A 110 -5.59 2.59 4.61
N VAL A 111 -4.69 1.83 5.24
CA VAL A 111 -4.55 1.81 6.71
C VAL A 111 -4.07 3.17 7.23
N SER A 112 -3.17 3.85 6.51
CA SER A 112 -2.71 5.19 6.87
C SER A 112 -3.87 6.21 6.89
N VAL A 113 -4.76 6.15 5.90
CA VAL A 113 -5.95 7.01 5.83
C VAL A 113 -6.90 6.71 7.00
N GLU A 114 -7.18 5.45 7.29
CA GLU A 114 -8.03 5.06 8.42
C GLU A 114 -7.46 5.52 9.77
N ILE A 115 -6.15 5.39 9.95
CA ILE A 115 -5.47 5.89 11.16
C ILE A 115 -5.59 7.40 11.26
N ALA A 116 -5.38 8.14 10.17
CA ALA A 116 -5.51 9.60 10.15
C ALA A 116 -6.94 10.05 10.49
N MET A 117 -7.96 9.37 9.97
CA MET A 117 -9.37 9.62 10.31
C MET A 117 -9.64 9.38 11.80
N LYS A 118 -9.16 8.26 12.34
CA LYS A 118 -9.30 7.93 13.77
C LYS A 118 -8.59 8.97 14.65
N MET A 119 -7.38 9.40 14.27
CA MET A 119 -6.64 10.44 14.97
C MET A 119 -7.42 11.77 14.97
N ALA A 120 -8.00 12.16 13.83
CA ALA A 120 -8.81 13.38 13.73
C ALA A 120 -10.04 13.34 14.64
N ILE A 121 -10.78 12.23 14.65
CA ILE A 121 -11.94 12.04 15.53
C ILE A 121 -11.52 12.08 16.99
N GLN A 122 -10.47 11.34 17.36
CA GLN A 122 -9.97 11.29 18.74
C GLN A 122 -9.47 12.66 19.22
N TYR A 123 -8.81 13.43 18.34
CA TYR A 123 -8.38 14.80 18.64
C TYR A 123 -9.58 15.69 19.03
N TRP A 124 -10.66 15.66 18.26
CA TRP A 124 -11.83 16.48 18.55
C TRP A 124 -12.60 16.01 19.80
N GLN A 125 -12.62 14.70 20.05
CA GLN A 125 -13.15 14.18 21.34
C GLN A 125 -12.33 14.71 22.53
N ALA A 126 -11.00 14.67 22.44
CA ALA A 126 -10.11 15.22 23.48
C ALA A 126 -10.25 16.75 23.66
N LYS A 127 -10.72 17.46 22.61
CA LYS A 127 -11.05 18.89 22.67
C LYS A 127 -12.47 19.16 23.15
N HIS A 128 -13.19 18.15 23.64
CA HIS A 128 -14.59 18.25 24.08
C HIS A 128 -15.55 18.73 22.98
N GLN A 129 -15.27 18.36 21.73
CA GLN A 129 -16.12 18.64 20.55
C GLN A 129 -16.44 17.32 19.81
N PRO A 130 -17.12 16.36 20.46
CA PRO A 130 -17.36 15.03 19.90
C PRO A 130 -18.29 15.02 18.69
N GLU A 131 -19.00 16.12 18.43
CA GLU A 131 -19.85 16.30 17.25
C GLU A 131 -19.05 16.45 15.94
N LYS A 132 -17.74 16.76 16.03
CA LYS A 132 -16.85 16.89 14.87
C LYS A 132 -16.34 15.52 14.40
N GLN A 133 -17.22 14.75 13.74
CA GLN A 133 -16.92 13.39 13.25
C GLN A 133 -17.06 13.26 11.73
N LYS A 134 -17.48 14.34 11.06
CA LYS A 134 -17.69 14.31 9.61
C LYS A 134 -16.44 14.75 8.86
N PHE A 135 -16.22 14.12 7.71
CA PHE A 135 -15.11 14.42 6.81
C PHE A 135 -15.60 15.05 5.53
N ILE A 136 -14.80 15.93 4.95
CA ILE A 136 -14.97 16.46 3.61
C ILE A 136 -13.87 15.86 2.75
N SER A 137 -14.23 15.28 1.62
CA SER A 137 -13.28 14.70 0.65
C SER A 137 -13.37 15.38 -0.70
N LEU A 138 -12.34 15.18 -1.52
CA LEU A 138 -12.30 15.73 -2.86
C LEU A 138 -13.10 14.86 -3.83
N LYS A 139 -13.79 15.50 -4.77
CA LYS A 139 -14.40 14.81 -5.91
C LYS A 139 -13.30 14.14 -6.75
N ASN A 140 -13.60 12.95 -7.25
CA ASN A 140 -12.65 12.06 -7.93
C ASN A 140 -11.44 11.63 -7.05
N GLY A 141 -11.53 11.79 -5.72
CA GLY A 141 -10.49 11.33 -4.79
C GLY A 141 -10.50 9.82 -4.61
N TYR A 142 -9.31 9.23 -4.54
CA TYR A 142 -9.10 7.84 -4.16
C TYR A 142 -8.15 7.78 -2.96
N HIS A 143 -8.52 7.06 -1.91
CA HIS A 143 -7.79 7.02 -0.65
C HIS A 143 -7.52 5.61 -0.14
N GLY A 144 -7.95 4.60 -0.88
CA GLY A 144 -7.74 3.18 -0.58
C GLY A 144 -9.01 2.35 -0.65
N ASP A 145 -8.88 1.04 -0.43
CA ASP A 145 -9.94 0.05 -0.64
C ASP A 145 -10.46 -0.58 0.66
N THR A 146 -9.98 -0.18 1.83
CA THR A 146 -10.63 -0.52 3.10
C THR A 146 -11.91 0.30 3.27
N LEU A 147 -12.89 -0.21 4.01
CA LEU A 147 -14.19 0.45 4.15
C LEU A 147 -14.07 1.90 4.63
N GLY A 148 -13.26 2.19 5.65
CA GLY A 148 -13.06 3.56 6.12
C GLY A 148 -12.36 4.45 5.09
N ALA A 149 -11.37 3.96 4.37
CA ALA A 149 -10.74 4.70 3.27
C ALA A 149 -11.71 4.95 2.12
N MET A 150 -12.53 3.95 1.77
CA MET A 150 -13.58 4.09 0.75
C MET A 150 -14.62 5.14 1.13
N SER A 151 -14.98 5.28 2.41
CA SER A 151 -15.97 6.25 2.87
C SER A 151 -15.60 7.71 2.58
N VAL A 152 -14.33 8.00 2.34
CA VAL A 152 -13.82 9.33 1.95
C VAL A 152 -13.36 9.40 0.49
N CYS A 153 -13.51 8.33 -0.29
CA CYS A 153 -13.32 8.35 -1.74
C CYS A 153 -14.51 8.99 -2.46
N ASP A 154 -14.36 9.23 -3.77
CA ASP A 154 -15.47 9.72 -4.60
C ASP A 154 -16.60 8.67 -4.67
N PRO A 155 -17.84 9.01 -4.28
CA PRO A 155 -18.95 8.04 -4.25
C PRO A 155 -19.46 7.66 -5.64
N VAL A 156 -19.12 8.42 -6.70
CA VAL A 156 -19.63 8.20 -8.05
C VAL A 156 -18.68 7.34 -8.88
N THR A 157 -17.38 7.60 -8.77
CA THR A 157 -16.34 6.90 -9.56
C THR A 157 -15.70 5.73 -8.82
N GLY A 158 -15.98 5.59 -7.51
CA GLY A 158 -15.49 4.49 -6.68
C GLY A 158 -16.45 3.29 -6.66
N MET A 159 -16.07 2.24 -5.92
CA MET A 159 -16.90 1.03 -5.72
C MET A 159 -17.97 1.18 -4.63
N HIS A 160 -18.38 2.41 -4.30
CA HIS A 160 -19.29 2.70 -3.20
C HIS A 160 -20.65 2.02 -3.32
N SER A 161 -21.17 1.90 -4.54
CA SER A 161 -22.49 1.29 -4.80
C SER A 161 -22.62 -0.14 -4.29
N LEU A 162 -21.50 -0.87 -4.18
CA LEU A 162 -21.48 -2.23 -3.67
C LEU A 162 -21.51 -2.29 -2.13
N PHE A 163 -21.13 -1.21 -1.47
CA PHE A 163 -20.91 -1.15 -0.02
C PHE A 163 -21.61 0.02 0.66
N SER A 164 -22.60 0.64 -0.01
CA SER A 164 -23.29 1.85 0.46
C SER A 164 -23.84 1.76 1.89
N ASP A 165 -24.21 0.55 2.32
CA ASP A 165 -24.83 0.34 3.65
C ASP A 165 -23.79 0.27 4.79
N VAL A 166 -22.51 0.26 4.48
CA VAL A 166 -21.41 0.17 5.47
C VAL A 166 -20.36 1.28 5.35
N LEU A 167 -20.55 2.22 4.42
CA LEU A 167 -19.66 3.37 4.19
C LEU A 167 -20.14 4.64 4.90
#